data_ebc8422bd00c3ad25e2cb5d23e32eb8e
#
_entry.id   ebc8422bd00c3ad25e2cb5d23e32eb8e
#
_cell.length_a   1.000
_cell.length_b   1.000
_cell.length_c   1.000
_cell.angle_alpha   90.00
_cell.angle_beta   90.00
_cell.angle_gamma   90.00
#
_symmetry.space_group_name_H-M   'P 1'
#
loop_
_entity.id
_entity.type
_entity.pdbx_description
1 polymer ?
#
loop_
_entity_poly.entity_id
_entity_poly.type
_entity_poly.pdbx_seq_one_letter_code
_entity_poly.pdbx_strand_id
1 'polypeptide(L)'
;MHAVNDSSIPMPPPARTGGGSALPMRDLIRMAADSIHYLAVFDDHTNRPLYLGRTKRVASADQRIICYARDRGCTRPNCTKPGYHCEVHHDPPWNKGGRTDADCLFFGCEPDHAMLSKGLLEAKVTDTGRLAWSDGSGPFEINLAHHPEELLAGLFDDDERDDERGDERDGEHGRRDDAL
;
A
#
# COMPACT_ATOMS: atom_id res chain seq x y z
N MET A 1 -8.66 13.06 -27.38
CA MET A 1 -9.22 13.97 -26.35
C MET A 1 -10.77 14.08 -26.38
N HIS A 2 -11.50 13.15 -26.99
CA HIS A 2 -12.97 13.22 -27.07
C HIS A 2 -13.72 12.51 -25.93
N ALA A 3 -13.06 11.68 -25.14
CA ALA A 3 -13.74 10.87 -24.10
C ALA A 3 -14.13 11.63 -22.81
N VAL A 4 -13.63 12.85 -22.61
CA VAL A 4 -13.85 13.61 -21.35
C VAL A 4 -15.13 14.42 -21.37
N ASN A 5 -15.80 14.55 -22.53
CA ASN A 5 -17.04 15.35 -22.68
C ASN A 5 -18.30 14.50 -22.92
N ASP A 6 -18.18 13.17 -22.87
CA ASP A 6 -19.36 12.31 -22.95
C ASP A 6 -20.00 12.20 -21.55
N SER A 7 -21.09 12.91 -21.36
CA SER A 7 -21.85 12.93 -20.10
C SER A 7 -22.48 11.58 -19.73
N SER A 8 -22.36 10.58 -20.58
CA SER A 8 -22.81 9.20 -20.31
C SER A 8 -21.76 8.35 -19.57
N ILE A 9 -20.49 8.79 -19.54
CA ILE A 9 -19.42 8.07 -18.84
C ILE A 9 -19.36 8.60 -17.41
N PRO A 10 -19.55 7.76 -16.38
CA PRO A 10 -19.41 8.20 -14.99
C PRO A 10 -18.01 8.74 -14.75
N MET A 11 -17.93 9.90 -14.12
CA MET A 11 -16.64 10.51 -13.78
C MET A 11 -15.85 9.55 -12.88
N PRO A 12 -14.56 9.31 -13.20
CA PRO A 12 -13.72 8.46 -12.37
C PRO A 12 -13.58 9.07 -10.95
N PRO A 13 -13.28 8.24 -9.95
CA PRO A 13 -13.09 8.71 -8.59
C PRO A 13 -11.96 9.75 -8.52
N PRO A 14 -11.96 10.62 -7.49
CA PRO A 14 -10.90 11.61 -7.31
C PRO A 14 -9.53 10.94 -7.19
N ALA A 15 -8.52 11.54 -7.83
CA ALA A 15 -7.13 11.14 -7.62
C ALA A 15 -6.68 11.55 -6.21
N ARG A 16 -5.65 10.85 -5.69
CA ARG A 16 -5.03 11.21 -4.42
C ARG A 16 -3.70 11.91 -4.66
N THR A 17 -3.48 13.01 -3.94
CA THR A 17 -2.17 13.67 -3.88
C THR A 17 -1.21 12.86 -3.01
N GLY A 18 0.10 13.11 -3.14
CA GLY A 18 1.10 12.50 -2.26
C GLY A 18 0.95 12.85 -0.77
N GLY A 19 0.13 13.86 -0.42
CA GLY A 19 -0.28 14.20 0.95
C GLY A 19 -1.61 13.57 1.37
N GLY A 20 -2.20 12.68 0.54
CA GLY A 20 -3.44 11.98 0.83
C GLY A 20 -4.73 12.75 0.53
N SER A 21 -4.65 14.02 0.12
CA SER A 21 -5.83 14.82 -0.22
C SER A 21 -6.49 14.30 -1.51
N ALA A 22 -7.82 14.33 -1.56
CA ALA A 22 -8.56 14.04 -2.77
C ALA A 22 -8.49 15.21 -3.76
N LEU A 23 -8.21 14.91 -5.03
CA LEU A 23 -8.16 15.88 -6.12
C LEU A 23 -9.19 15.47 -7.19
N PRO A 24 -10.17 16.32 -7.51
CA PRO A 24 -11.13 16.03 -8.57
C PRO A 24 -10.42 15.75 -9.90
N MET A 25 -10.88 14.73 -10.62
CA MET A 25 -10.22 14.27 -11.86
C MET A 25 -10.10 15.38 -12.91
N ARG A 26 -11.10 16.26 -13.04
CA ARG A 26 -11.05 17.42 -13.95
C ARG A 26 -9.90 18.38 -13.62
N ASP A 27 -9.61 18.56 -12.33
CA ASP A 27 -8.55 19.47 -11.89
C ASP A 27 -7.18 18.82 -12.11
N LEU A 28 -7.07 17.50 -11.89
CA LEU A 28 -5.88 16.72 -12.25
C LEU A 28 -5.59 16.82 -13.74
N ILE A 29 -6.58 16.62 -14.62
CA ILE A 29 -6.40 16.71 -16.09
C ILE A 29 -5.93 18.11 -16.50
N ARG A 30 -6.52 19.16 -15.91
CA ARG A 30 -6.11 20.54 -16.20
C ARG A 30 -4.67 20.81 -15.76
N MET A 31 -4.29 20.38 -14.56
CA MET A 31 -2.92 20.54 -14.04
C MET A 31 -1.90 19.73 -14.84
N ALA A 32 -2.31 18.57 -15.35
CA ALA A 32 -1.46 17.68 -16.13
C ALA A 32 -1.22 18.18 -17.56
N ALA A 33 -2.05 19.08 -18.08
CA ALA A 33 -2.00 19.50 -19.50
C ALA A 33 -0.61 20.02 -19.95
N ASP A 34 0.11 20.68 -19.05
CA ASP A 34 1.44 21.27 -19.31
C ASP A 34 2.56 20.58 -18.50
N SER A 35 2.32 19.37 -17.99
CA SER A 35 3.24 18.66 -17.11
C SER A 35 3.89 17.46 -17.80
N ILE A 36 5.05 17.04 -17.30
CA ILE A 36 5.65 15.75 -17.65
C ILE A 36 4.89 14.65 -16.91
N HIS A 37 4.44 13.63 -17.63
CA HIS A 37 3.68 12.52 -17.09
C HIS A 37 4.55 11.28 -16.96
N TYR A 38 4.36 10.53 -15.87
CA TYR A 38 4.95 9.22 -15.66
C TYR A 38 3.86 8.17 -15.54
N LEU A 39 4.03 7.05 -16.22
CA LEU A 39 3.20 5.87 -16.07
C LEU A 39 3.92 4.88 -15.17
N ALA A 40 3.31 4.56 -14.03
CA ALA A 40 3.72 3.46 -13.17
C ALA A 40 2.75 2.28 -13.36
N VAL A 41 3.29 1.13 -13.75
CA VAL A 41 2.51 -0.09 -13.97
C VAL A 41 2.91 -1.11 -12.91
N PHE A 42 1.92 -1.73 -12.28
CA PHE A 42 2.10 -2.74 -11.26
C PHE A 42 1.61 -4.10 -11.77
N ASP A 43 2.18 -5.16 -11.21
CA ASP A 43 1.72 -6.52 -11.44
C ASP A 43 0.39 -6.74 -10.72
N ASP A 44 -0.63 -7.23 -11.43
CA ASP A 44 -1.98 -7.45 -10.88
C ASP A 44 -2.02 -8.54 -9.80
N HIS A 45 -1.09 -9.50 -9.83
CA HIS A 45 -1.07 -10.60 -8.88
C HIS A 45 -0.35 -10.27 -7.58
N THR A 46 0.79 -9.59 -7.67
CA THR A 46 1.66 -9.33 -6.53
C THR A 46 1.59 -7.90 -6.04
N ASN A 47 0.93 -7.01 -6.80
CA ASN A 47 0.91 -5.56 -6.59
C ASN A 47 2.33 -4.96 -6.46
N ARG A 48 3.32 -5.61 -7.06
CA ARG A 48 4.71 -5.18 -7.05
C ARG A 48 4.98 -4.24 -8.22
N PRO A 49 5.76 -3.17 -8.01
CA PRO A 49 6.15 -2.29 -9.11
C PRO A 49 7.04 -3.02 -10.10
N LEU A 50 6.90 -2.70 -11.38
CA LEU A 50 7.80 -3.21 -12.39
C LEU A 50 9.23 -2.69 -12.15
N TYR A 51 10.22 -3.48 -12.58
CA TYR A 51 11.62 -3.14 -12.48
C TYR A 51 11.96 -1.91 -13.33
N LEU A 52 12.61 -0.90 -12.72
CA LEU A 52 13.10 0.30 -13.39
C LEU A 52 14.62 0.28 -13.64
N GLY A 53 15.28 -0.75 -13.18
CA GLY A 53 16.72 -0.90 -13.33
C GLY A 53 17.49 -0.65 -12.03
N ARG A 54 18.72 -1.14 -12.01
CA ARG A 54 19.68 -0.92 -10.93
C ARG A 54 20.56 0.27 -11.28
N THR A 55 20.65 1.24 -10.36
CA THR A 55 21.49 2.43 -10.53
C THR A 55 22.50 2.57 -9.39
N LYS A 56 22.80 3.77 -8.98
CA LYS A 56 23.68 4.10 -7.85
C LYS A 56 22.94 3.85 -6.53
N ARG A 57 23.65 3.93 -5.38
CA ARG A 57 23.06 3.81 -4.04
C ARG A 57 21.86 4.75 -3.81
N VAL A 58 21.94 5.97 -4.30
CA VAL A 58 20.85 6.93 -4.15
C VAL A 58 19.77 6.63 -5.19
N ALA A 59 18.54 6.45 -4.74
CA ALA A 59 17.37 6.26 -5.59
C ALA A 59 17.22 7.43 -6.58
N SER A 60 16.93 7.11 -7.84
CA SER A 60 16.62 8.10 -8.86
C SER A 60 15.25 8.76 -8.62
N ALA A 61 14.98 9.87 -9.31
CA ALA A 61 13.66 10.49 -9.28
C ALA A 61 12.57 9.51 -9.75
N ASP A 62 12.85 8.71 -10.79
CA ASP A 62 11.90 7.73 -11.33
C ASP A 62 11.60 6.61 -10.32
N GLN A 63 12.62 6.10 -9.62
CA GLN A 63 12.43 5.11 -8.56
C GLN A 63 11.64 5.68 -7.38
N ARG A 64 11.85 6.96 -7.04
CA ARG A 64 11.03 7.64 -6.02
C ARG A 64 9.56 7.76 -6.44
N ILE A 65 9.29 7.95 -7.75
CA ILE A 65 7.90 7.96 -8.27
C ILE A 65 7.22 6.61 -8.00
N ILE A 66 7.92 5.50 -8.17
CA ILE A 66 7.38 4.17 -7.82
C ILE A 66 7.09 4.06 -6.32
N CYS A 67 8.02 4.52 -5.47
CA CYS A 67 7.76 4.56 -4.02
C CYS A 67 6.53 5.44 -3.69
N TYR A 68 6.34 6.59 -4.38
CA TYR A 68 5.13 7.40 -4.21
C TYR A 68 3.86 6.66 -4.63
N ALA A 69 3.89 5.95 -5.74
CA ALA A 69 2.73 5.23 -6.24
C ALA A 69 2.35 4.05 -5.33
N ARG A 70 3.34 3.34 -4.78
CA ARG A 70 3.15 2.16 -3.92
C ARG A 70 2.94 2.53 -2.45
N ASP A 71 3.87 3.31 -1.86
CA ASP A 71 3.92 3.54 -0.41
C ASP A 71 3.14 4.79 0.01
N ARG A 72 3.07 5.81 -0.86
CA ARG A 72 2.42 7.13 -0.62
C ARG A 72 3.04 7.92 0.52
N GLY A 73 3.58 7.25 1.54
CA GLY A 73 4.22 7.82 2.72
C GLY A 73 5.12 6.83 3.45
N CYS A 74 5.49 7.16 4.68
CA CYS A 74 6.30 6.30 5.53
C CYS A 74 5.65 4.94 5.69
N THR A 75 6.42 3.87 5.49
CA THR A 75 5.91 2.48 5.54
C THR A 75 5.82 1.91 6.94
N ARG A 76 6.30 2.63 7.98
CA ARG A 76 6.15 2.19 9.37
C ARG A 76 4.67 2.22 9.81
N PRO A 77 4.14 1.17 10.46
CA PRO A 77 2.76 1.12 10.96
C PRO A 77 2.37 2.38 11.73
N ASN A 78 1.18 2.89 11.47
CA ASN A 78 0.59 4.08 12.09
C ASN A 78 1.33 5.42 11.83
N CYS A 79 2.39 5.44 11.01
CA CYS A 79 3.05 6.68 10.62
C CYS A 79 2.28 7.37 9.49
N THR A 80 1.95 8.64 9.67
CA THR A 80 1.19 9.46 8.71
C THR A 80 2.07 10.42 7.90
N LYS A 81 3.40 10.32 8.00
CA LYS A 81 4.33 11.18 7.25
C LYS A 81 4.23 10.90 5.75
N PRO A 82 3.87 11.92 4.93
CA PRO A 82 3.78 11.75 3.47
C PRO A 82 5.15 11.55 2.83
N GLY A 83 5.18 10.94 1.65
CA GLY A 83 6.41 10.51 0.97
C GLY A 83 7.44 11.61 0.69
N TYR A 84 7.02 12.90 0.53
CA TYR A 84 7.99 13.99 0.34
C TYR A 84 8.78 14.36 1.61
N HIS A 85 8.37 13.86 2.77
CA HIS A 85 9.11 13.95 4.03
C HIS A 85 9.77 12.62 4.40
N CYS A 86 9.93 11.72 3.42
CA CYS A 86 10.54 10.42 3.61
C CYS A 86 11.85 10.31 2.84
N GLU A 87 12.76 9.57 3.41
CA GLU A 87 13.96 9.04 2.77
C GLU A 87 13.64 7.72 2.07
N VAL A 88 14.54 7.25 1.20
CA VAL A 88 14.42 5.93 0.57
C VAL A 88 15.29 4.94 1.32
N HIS A 89 14.65 3.94 1.90
CA HIS A 89 15.28 2.80 2.54
C HIS A 89 15.48 1.66 1.54
N HIS A 90 16.59 0.92 1.67
CA HIS A 90 16.84 -0.30 0.91
C HIS A 90 16.53 -1.51 1.77
N ASP A 91 15.77 -2.45 1.23
CA ASP A 91 15.57 -3.75 1.85
C ASP A 91 15.99 -4.87 0.87
N PRO A 92 17.03 -5.68 1.18
CA PRO A 92 17.93 -5.58 2.33
C PRO A 92 18.73 -4.25 2.38
N PRO A 93 19.23 -3.82 3.55
CA PRO A 93 20.05 -2.61 3.68
C PRO A 93 21.22 -2.59 2.70
N TRP A 94 21.55 -1.42 2.16
CA TRP A 94 22.63 -1.27 1.16
C TRP A 94 23.97 -1.86 1.61
N ASN A 95 24.36 -1.66 2.88
CA ASN A 95 25.59 -2.20 3.46
C ASN A 95 25.55 -3.72 3.68
N LYS A 96 24.39 -4.34 3.55
CA LYS A 96 24.19 -5.80 3.59
C LYS A 96 23.94 -6.40 2.20
N GLY A 97 24.33 -5.70 1.14
CA GLY A 97 24.19 -6.16 -0.24
C GLY A 97 22.87 -5.80 -0.91
N GLY A 98 22.08 -4.92 -0.32
CA GLY A 98 20.84 -4.40 -0.93
C GLY A 98 21.10 -3.72 -2.27
N ARG A 99 20.12 -3.80 -3.17
CA ARG A 99 20.16 -3.24 -4.52
C ARG A 99 19.27 -2.01 -4.60
N THR A 100 19.61 -1.10 -5.53
CA THR A 100 18.77 0.05 -5.86
C THR A 100 17.80 -0.32 -6.98
N ASP A 101 17.05 -1.40 -6.78
CA ASP A 101 15.97 -1.84 -7.65
C ASP A 101 14.64 -1.36 -7.08
N ALA A 102 13.64 -1.06 -7.90
CA ALA A 102 12.39 -0.44 -7.44
C ALA A 102 11.64 -1.28 -6.41
N ASP A 103 11.75 -2.60 -6.49
CA ASP A 103 11.17 -3.56 -5.55
C ASP A 103 11.95 -3.71 -4.23
N CYS A 104 13.14 -3.12 -4.15
CA CYS A 104 14.00 -3.10 -2.97
C CYS A 104 14.02 -1.74 -2.26
N LEU A 105 13.25 -0.76 -2.72
CA LEU A 105 13.26 0.63 -2.25
C LEU A 105 11.92 0.99 -1.63
N PHE A 106 11.92 1.54 -0.42
CA PHE A 106 10.73 1.86 0.36
C PHE A 106 10.86 3.20 1.05
N PHE A 107 9.73 3.87 1.34
CA PHE A 107 9.76 5.11 2.11
C PHE A 107 9.84 4.86 3.61
N GLY A 108 10.80 5.54 4.28
CA GLY A 108 10.89 5.67 5.72
C GLY A 108 11.08 7.14 6.09
N CYS A 109 10.33 7.68 7.05
CA CYS A 109 10.62 9.02 7.53
C CYS A 109 11.93 9.03 8.32
N GLU A 110 12.60 10.18 8.44
CA GLU A 110 13.92 10.31 9.05
C GLU A 110 14.05 9.59 10.41
N PRO A 111 13.15 9.80 11.40
CA PRO A 111 13.29 9.12 12.69
C PRO A 111 13.12 7.61 12.59
N ASP A 112 12.18 7.12 11.81
CA ASP A 112 11.92 5.68 11.67
C ASP A 112 13.04 4.99 10.88
N HIS A 113 13.55 5.62 9.81
CA HIS A 113 14.68 5.14 9.05
C HIS A 113 15.97 5.10 9.91
N ALA A 114 16.16 6.09 10.80
CA ALA A 114 17.27 6.10 11.73
C ALA A 114 17.18 4.94 12.75
N MET A 115 15.98 4.63 13.28
CA MET A 115 15.78 3.50 14.19
C MET A 115 16.05 2.16 13.50
N LEU A 116 15.58 1.99 12.26
CA LEU A 116 15.87 0.82 11.45
C LEU A 116 17.37 0.66 11.18
N SER A 117 18.07 1.76 10.83
CA SER A 117 19.50 1.78 10.58
C SER A 117 20.34 1.42 11.82
N LYS A 118 19.83 1.73 13.02
CA LYS A 118 20.44 1.37 14.32
C LYS A 118 20.09 -0.05 14.77
N GLY A 119 19.21 -0.76 14.05
CA GLY A 119 18.77 -2.10 14.45
C GLY A 119 17.80 -2.11 15.63
N LEU A 120 17.16 -0.97 15.94
CA LEU A 120 16.13 -0.87 16.97
C LEU A 120 14.75 -1.29 16.43
N LEU A 121 14.61 -1.33 15.12
CA LEU A 121 13.47 -1.85 14.40
C LEU A 121 13.95 -2.82 13.32
N GLU A 122 13.11 -3.73 12.95
CA GLU A 122 13.31 -4.66 11.84
C GLU A 122 12.29 -4.39 10.74
N ALA A 123 12.68 -4.66 9.50
CA ALA A 123 11.76 -4.59 8.38
C ALA A 123 12.03 -5.74 7.41
N LYS A 124 11.00 -6.14 6.68
CA LYS A 124 11.08 -7.13 5.60
C LYS A 124 10.03 -6.88 4.53
N VAL A 125 10.34 -7.23 3.31
CA VAL A 125 9.36 -7.21 2.22
C VAL A 125 8.41 -8.38 2.36
N THR A 126 7.11 -8.12 2.25
CA THR A 126 6.04 -9.13 2.22
C THR A 126 5.88 -9.74 0.82
N ASP A 127 5.12 -10.82 0.71
CA ASP A 127 4.79 -11.46 -0.58
C ASP A 127 4.00 -10.51 -1.50
N THR A 128 3.27 -9.54 -0.92
CA THR A 128 2.56 -8.49 -1.67
C THR A 128 3.47 -7.35 -2.11
N GLY A 129 4.78 -7.39 -1.79
CA GLY A 129 5.74 -6.34 -2.14
C GLY A 129 5.67 -5.10 -1.26
N ARG A 130 4.98 -5.15 -0.12
CA ARG A 130 4.94 -4.08 0.90
C ARG A 130 6.05 -4.27 1.92
N LEU A 131 6.54 -3.19 2.51
CA LEU A 131 7.48 -3.29 3.62
C LEU A 131 6.71 -3.40 4.94
N ALA A 132 6.92 -4.51 5.65
CA ALA A 132 6.39 -4.72 6.99
C ALA A 132 7.48 -4.51 8.04
N TRP A 133 7.10 -4.01 9.20
CA TRP A 133 8.00 -3.61 10.29
C TRP A 133 7.67 -4.34 11.58
N SER A 134 8.69 -4.58 12.42
CA SER A 134 8.57 -5.11 13.77
C SER A 134 9.53 -4.40 14.71
N ASP A 135 9.17 -4.27 15.96
CA ASP A 135 10.04 -3.84 17.06
C ASP A 135 10.70 -5.03 17.79
N GLY A 136 10.54 -6.23 17.23
CA GLY A 136 11.08 -7.47 17.81
C GLY A 136 10.18 -8.09 18.89
N SER A 137 9.12 -7.41 19.33
CA SER A 137 8.19 -7.93 20.36
C SER A 137 6.90 -8.52 19.75
N GLY A 138 6.60 -8.19 18.50
CA GLY A 138 5.35 -8.56 17.83
C GLY A 138 5.53 -9.02 16.38
N PRO A 139 4.42 -9.30 15.70
CA PRO A 139 4.43 -9.67 14.30
C PRO A 139 4.93 -8.52 13.42
N PHE A 140 5.29 -8.85 12.18
CA PHE A 140 5.56 -7.83 11.17
C PHE A 140 4.24 -7.26 10.64
N GLU A 141 4.09 -5.94 10.70
CA GLU A 141 2.90 -5.22 10.28
C GLU A 141 3.21 -4.25 9.14
N ILE A 142 2.26 -4.09 8.22
CA ILE A 142 2.31 -3.07 7.17
C ILE A 142 1.60 -1.79 7.62
N ASN A 143 1.98 -0.66 7.01
CA ASN A 143 1.29 0.59 7.26
C ASN A 143 0.06 0.76 6.35
N LEU A 144 -1.12 0.84 6.93
CA LEU A 144 -2.37 1.12 6.24
C LEU A 144 -2.80 2.60 6.32
N ALA A 145 -2.10 3.44 7.08
CA ALA A 145 -2.47 4.85 7.25
C ALA A 145 -2.50 5.65 5.92
N HIS A 146 -1.70 5.23 4.94
CA HIS A 146 -1.69 5.81 3.60
C HIS A 146 -2.57 5.07 2.58
N HIS A 147 -3.26 3.99 3.01
CA HIS A 147 -4.10 3.11 2.19
C HIS A 147 -5.49 2.93 2.82
N PRO A 148 -6.26 4.03 2.97
CA PRO A 148 -7.56 3.97 3.64
C PRO A 148 -8.55 3.05 2.92
N GLU A 149 -8.38 2.79 1.62
CA GLU A 149 -9.15 1.83 0.87
C GLU A 149 -8.98 0.39 1.37
N GLU A 150 -7.78 0.01 1.80
CA GLU A 150 -7.50 -1.32 2.36
C GLU A 150 -8.05 -1.46 3.79
N LEU A 151 -8.00 -0.38 4.57
CA LEU A 151 -8.64 -0.34 5.89
C LEU A 151 -10.15 -0.54 5.82
N LEU A 152 -10.79 0.10 4.85
CA LEU A 152 -12.24 -0.02 4.65
C LEU A 152 -12.63 -1.42 4.15
N ALA A 153 -11.86 -2.01 3.23
CA ALA A 153 -12.11 -3.36 2.74
C ALA A 153 -12.11 -4.39 3.89
N GLY A 154 -11.11 -4.32 4.80
CA GLY A 154 -11.03 -5.24 5.93
C GLY A 154 -12.18 -5.13 6.93
N LEU A 155 -12.83 -3.95 7.03
CA LEU A 155 -14.01 -3.78 7.91
C LEU A 155 -15.26 -4.49 7.37
N PHE A 156 -15.40 -4.61 6.04
CA PHE A 156 -16.56 -5.27 5.42
C PHE A 156 -16.38 -6.80 5.34
N ASP A 157 -15.14 -7.28 5.21
CA ASP A 157 -14.85 -8.72 5.19
C ASP A 157 -15.06 -9.41 6.56
N ASP A 158 -15.01 -8.66 7.65
CA ASP A 158 -15.27 -9.20 9.00
C ASP A 158 -16.77 -9.37 9.28
N ASP A 159 -17.62 -8.49 8.73
CA ASP A 159 -19.08 -8.58 8.88
C ASP A 159 -19.66 -9.81 8.15
N GLU A 160 -19.12 -10.18 6.96
CA GLU A 160 -19.56 -11.36 6.21
C GLU A 160 -19.21 -12.68 6.92
N ARG A 161 -18.11 -12.71 7.70
CA ARG A 161 -17.68 -13.91 8.43
C ARG A 161 -18.48 -14.21 9.69
N ASP A 162 -19.12 -13.22 10.28
CA ASP A 162 -19.97 -13.40 11.46
C ASP A 162 -21.38 -13.90 11.08
N ASP A 163 -21.88 -13.56 9.89
CA ASP A 163 -23.16 -14.05 9.39
C ASP A 163 -23.12 -15.55 9.00
N GLU A 164 -22.00 -16.05 8.45
CA GLU A 164 -21.86 -17.49 8.15
C GLU A 164 -21.79 -18.38 9.39
N ARG A 165 -21.39 -17.85 10.56
CA ARG A 165 -21.33 -18.59 11.82
C ARG A 165 -22.66 -18.63 12.58
N GLY A 166 -23.63 -17.84 12.17
CA GLY A 166 -24.97 -17.77 12.78
C GLY A 166 -25.92 -18.89 12.37
N ASP A 167 -25.73 -19.45 11.16
CA ASP A 167 -26.71 -20.37 10.53
C ASP A 167 -26.47 -21.86 10.84
N GLU A 168 -25.35 -22.24 11.48
CA GLU A 168 -25.06 -23.65 11.82
C GLU A 168 -25.62 -24.08 13.18
N ARG A 169 -26.32 -23.22 13.96
CA ARG A 169 -26.73 -23.55 15.33
C ARG A 169 -28.19 -23.98 15.50
N ASP A 170 -29.02 -23.92 14.48
CA ASP A 170 -30.47 -24.21 14.62
C ASP A 170 -30.90 -25.55 14.02
N GLY A 171 -29.95 -26.47 13.71
CA GLY A 171 -30.22 -27.76 13.04
C GLY A 171 -30.40 -29.00 13.91
N GLU A 172 -30.33 -28.93 15.23
CA GLU A 172 -30.33 -30.13 16.08
C GLU A 172 -31.37 -30.12 17.21
N HIS A 173 -32.66 -30.14 16.84
CA HIS A 173 -33.70 -30.58 17.75
C HIS A 173 -34.87 -31.24 16.99
N GLY A 174 -35.01 -32.54 17.13
CA GLY A 174 -36.29 -33.20 16.91
C GLY A 174 -36.32 -34.50 16.16
N ARG A 175 -35.86 -35.61 16.76
CA ARG A 175 -36.50 -36.92 16.58
C ARG A 175 -36.47 -37.70 17.87
N ARG A 176 -37.58 -37.72 18.57
CA ARG A 176 -37.91 -38.76 19.51
C ARG A 176 -38.80 -39.75 18.76
N ASP A 177 -38.30 -40.94 18.58
CA ASP A 177 -39.10 -42.07 18.11
C ASP A 177 -39.84 -42.64 19.36
N ASP A 178 -41.15 -42.54 19.34
CA ASP A 178 -42.04 -43.43 20.10
C ASP A 178 -42.18 -44.72 19.30
N ALA A 179 -41.76 -45.82 19.88
CA ALA A 179 -42.15 -47.16 19.43
C ALA A 179 -42.42 -48.04 20.65
N LEU A 180 -43.62 -48.56 20.68
CA LEU A 180 -44.12 -49.64 21.49
C LEU A 180 -43.31 -50.93 21.35
#